data_bc86f9543a2f014f5fa9fd7235e63376
#
_entry.id   bc86f9543a2f014f5fa9fd7235e63376
#
_cell.length_a   1.000
_cell.length_b   1.000
_cell.length_c   1.000
_cell.angle_alpha   90.00
_cell.angle_beta   90.00
_cell.angle_gamma   90.00
#
_symmetry.space_group_name_H-M   'P 1'
#
loop_
_entity.id
_entity.type
_entity.pdbx_description
1 polymer ?
#
loop_
_entity_poly.entity_id
_entity_poly.type
_entity_poly.pdbx_seq_one_letter_code
_entity_poly.pdbx_strand_id
1 'polypeptide(L)'
;MTGKLYLLPTPLGDSDNAWLLPHDRAKICAITHFIVENPKTARKHLKLLNIDTPIQQVTMAQLNEHSDSFRLPELLQPLLDGNNVALMSEAGCPAIADPGAALVALAHKHHIAVEPLVGASSIVMALMVSGANGQKFTFNGYLAADAENRKNALKTLEK
;
A
#
# COMPACT_ATOMS: atom_id res chain seq x y z
N MET A 1 -21.95 -11.63 3.99
CA MET A 1 -20.50 -11.93 4.06
C MET A 1 -19.78 -10.62 3.82
N THR A 2 -18.72 -10.33 4.56
CA THR A 2 -17.88 -9.15 4.34
C THR A 2 -17.05 -9.31 3.05
N GLY A 3 -16.68 -8.19 2.42
CA GLY A 3 -15.71 -8.18 1.36
C GLY A 3 -14.29 -8.47 1.87
N LYS A 4 -13.30 -8.45 0.97
CA LYS A 4 -11.88 -8.66 1.25
C LYS A 4 -11.09 -7.39 0.98
N LEU A 5 -10.15 -7.05 1.86
CA LEU A 5 -9.19 -5.97 1.67
C LEU A 5 -7.94 -6.52 0.97
N TYR A 6 -7.70 -6.09 -0.25
CA TYR A 6 -6.46 -6.40 -0.98
C TYR A 6 -5.43 -5.31 -0.78
N LEU A 7 -4.20 -5.70 -0.42
CA LEU A 7 -3.07 -4.77 -0.37
C LEU A 7 -2.38 -4.83 -1.74
N LEU A 8 -2.65 -3.81 -2.56
CA LEU A 8 -2.20 -3.75 -3.95
C LEU A 8 -0.88 -2.97 -4.02
N PRO A 9 0.26 -3.65 -4.25
CA PRO A 9 1.54 -2.97 -4.43
C PRO A 9 1.53 -2.16 -5.74
N THR A 10 2.36 -1.12 -5.78
CA THR A 10 2.57 -0.24 -6.93
C THR A 10 4.03 -0.28 -7.38
N PRO A 11 4.35 0.12 -8.62
CA PRO A 11 5.73 0.21 -9.07
C PRO A 11 6.58 1.15 -8.20
N LEU A 12 7.88 0.87 -8.05
CA LEU A 12 8.84 1.72 -7.33
C LEU A 12 9.34 2.92 -8.14
N GLY A 13 8.84 3.10 -9.33
CA GLY A 13 9.23 4.19 -10.23
C GLY A 13 8.32 4.24 -11.43
N ASP A 14 8.66 5.05 -12.41
CA ASP A 14 7.92 5.09 -13.67
C ASP A 14 8.08 3.74 -14.39
N SER A 15 6.97 3.04 -14.55
CA SER A 15 6.89 1.79 -15.29
C SER A 15 5.67 1.83 -16.18
N ASP A 16 5.88 1.55 -17.46
CA ASP A 16 4.82 1.38 -18.45
C ASP A 16 4.44 -0.10 -18.62
N ASN A 17 5.07 -1.00 -17.85
CA ASN A 17 4.85 -2.43 -17.89
C ASN A 17 3.91 -2.90 -16.78
N ALA A 18 3.23 -4.00 -17.02
CA ALA A 18 2.47 -4.71 -15.99
C ALA A 18 3.44 -5.21 -14.90
N TRP A 19 3.11 -4.94 -13.63
CA TRP A 19 3.94 -5.30 -12.47
C TRP A 19 3.31 -6.37 -11.59
N LEU A 20 2.01 -6.63 -11.75
CA LEU A 20 1.33 -7.69 -11.03
C LEU A 20 1.45 -9.03 -11.74
N LEU A 21 1.55 -10.08 -10.95
CA LEU A 21 1.40 -11.45 -11.47
C LEU A 21 0.02 -11.62 -12.09
N PRO A 22 -0.12 -12.43 -13.17
CA PRO A 22 -1.42 -12.64 -13.84
C PRO A 22 -2.55 -13.05 -12.90
N HIS A 23 -2.26 -13.92 -11.92
CA HIS A 23 -3.20 -14.36 -10.90
C HIS A 23 -3.68 -13.22 -10.00
N ASP A 24 -2.78 -12.34 -9.56
CA ASP A 24 -3.10 -11.21 -8.69
C ASP A 24 -3.82 -10.11 -9.48
N ARG A 25 -3.44 -9.91 -10.74
CA ARG A 25 -4.14 -9.00 -11.64
C ARG A 25 -5.62 -9.39 -11.80
N ALA A 26 -5.91 -10.69 -11.99
CA ALA A 26 -7.28 -11.17 -12.12
C ALA A 26 -8.16 -10.86 -10.89
N LYS A 27 -7.58 -10.85 -9.67
CA LYS A 27 -8.31 -10.47 -8.44
C LYS A 27 -8.68 -8.98 -8.43
N ILE A 28 -7.82 -8.12 -9.00
CA ILE A 28 -7.95 -6.66 -8.95
C ILE A 28 -8.84 -6.11 -10.06
N CYS A 29 -8.85 -6.74 -11.24
CA CYS A 29 -9.56 -6.20 -12.40
C CYS A 29 -11.05 -5.97 -12.17
N ALA A 30 -11.71 -6.78 -11.36
CA ALA A 30 -13.14 -6.66 -11.02
C ALA A 30 -13.43 -5.73 -9.84
N ILE A 31 -12.41 -5.15 -9.18
CA ILE A 31 -12.61 -4.28 -8.01
C ILE A 31 -13.03 -2.89 -8.47
N THR A 32 -14.05 -2.35 -7.81
CA THR A 32 -14.59 -1.01 -8.07
C THR A 32 -14.29 0.00 -6.97
N HIS A 33 -13.83 -0.46 -5.80
CA HIS A 33 -13.56 0.39 -4.63
C HIS A 33 -12.08 0.38 -4.30
N PHE A 34 -11.46 1.55 -4.32
CA PHE A 34 -10.04 1.72 -4.03
C PHE A 34 -9.83 2.73 -2.91
N ILE A 35 -8.95 2.42 -1.98
CA ILE A 35 -8.42 3.36 -1.00
C ILE A 35 -7.00 3.67 -1.44
N VAL A 36 -6.70 4.95 -1.66
CA VAL A 36 -5.49 5.37 -2.35
C VAL A 36 -4.82 6.52 -1.59
N GLU A 37 -3.52 6.55 -1.60
CA GLU A 37 -2.76 7.66 -1.02
C GLU A 37 -2.94 8.92 -1.87
N ASN A 38 -2.83 8.79 -3.20
CA ASN A 38 -2.99 9.87 -4.16
C ASN A 38 -3.85 9.40 -5.36
N PRO A 39 -5.05 9.98 -5.55
CA PRO A 39 -5.94 9.58 -6.64
C PRO A 39 -5.36 9.78 -8.05
N LYS A 40 -4.46 10.76 -8.25
CA LYS A 40 -3.86 11.01 -9.57
C LYS A 40 -2.90 9.89 -9.95
N THR A 41 -2.00 9.51 -9.03
CA THR A 41 -1.06 8.40 -9.21
C THR A 41 -1.81 7.07 -9.35
N ALA A 42 -2.82 6.82 -8.50
CA ALA A 42 -3.64 5.62 -8.55
C ALA A 42 -4.32 5.45 -9.92
N ARG A 43 -4.90 6.51 -10.49
CA ARG A 43 -5.52 6.44 -11.83
C ARG A 43 -4.52 6.07 -12.92
N LYS A 44 -3.26 6.56 -12.83
CA LYS A 44 -2.18 6.18 -13.77
C LYS A 44 -1.96 4.66 -13.69
N HIS A 45 -1.77 4.13 -12.49
CA HIS A 45 -1.51 2.70 -12.27
C HIS A 45 -2.70 1.82 -12.67
N LEU A 46 -3.92 2.18 -12.31
CA LEU A 46 -5.11 1.39 -12.67
C LEU A 46 -5.36 1.35 -14.17
N LYS A 47 -5.02 2.41 -14.92
CA LYS A 47 -5.04 2.37 -16.39
C LYS A 47 -4.04 1.37 -16.97
N LEU A 48 -2.82 1.28 -16.41
CA LEU A 48 -1.80 0.32 -16.82
C LEU A 48 -2.22 -1.14 -16.49
N LEU A 49 -2.95 -1.34 -15.40
CA LEU A 49 -3.52 -2.65 -15.07
C LEU A 49 -4.66 -3.06 -15.99
N ASN A 50 -5.25 -2.10 -16.71
CA ASN A 50 -6.36 -2.34 -17.61
C ASN A 50 -7.52 -3.04 -16.88
N ILE A 51 -8.02 -2.41 -15.79
CA ILE A 51 -9.12 -2.92 -14.98
C ILE A 51 -10.43 -2.94 -15.77
N ASP A 52 -11.35 -3.83 -15.38
CA ASP A 52 -12.60 -4.08 -16.13
C ASP A 52 -13.57 -2.87 -16.07
N THR A 53 -13.55 -2.14 -14.95
CA THR A 53 -14.40 -0.97 -14.72
C THR A 53 -13.77 0.29 -15.31
N PRO A 54 -14.51 1.08 -16.10
CA PRO A 54 -14.02 2.39 -16.56
C PRO A 54 -13.57 3.26 -15.38
N ILE A 55 -12.40 3.89 -15.51
CA ILE A 55 -11.76 4.63 -14.41
C ILE A 55 -12.64 5.73 -13.79
N GLN A 56 -13.58 6.26 -14.56
CA GLN A 56 -14.55 7.27 -14.11
C GLN A 56 -15.65 6.70 -13.22
N GLN A 57 -15.87 5.40 -13.26
CA GLN A 57 -16.87 4.67 -12.45
C GLN A 57 -16.26 4.01 -11.21
N VAL A 58 -14.94 4.11 -11.07
CA VAL A 58 -14.25 3.59 -9.89
C VAL A 58 -14.41 4.54 -8.72
N THR A 59 -14.83 4.01 -7.58
CA THR A 59 -14.86 4.75 -6.31
C THR A 59 -13.46 4.82 -5.72
N MET A 60 -12.96 6.02 -5.47
CA MET A 60 -11.66 6.23 -4.83
C MET A 60 -11.83 7.06 -3.57
N ALA A 61 -11.44 6.49 -2.44
CA ALA A 61 -11.32 7.20 -1.16
C ALA A 61 -9.84 7.46 -0.86
N GLN A 62 -9.53 8.67 -0.39
CA GLN A 62 -8.13 9.02 -0.09
C GLN A 62 -7.78 8.69 1.35
N LEU A 63 -6.62 8.08 1.54
CA LEU A 63 -5.97 7.83 2.84
C LEU A 63 -4.50 8.18 2.72
N ASN A 64 -4.08 9.28 3.33
CA ASN A 64 -2.69 9.76 3.38
C ASN A 64 -2.28 10.08 4.82
N GLU A 65 -1.04 10.52 5.02
CA GLU A 65 -0.50 10.87 6.35
C GLU A 65 -1.24 12.00 7.06
N HIS A 66 -1.97 12.84 6.31
CA HIS A 66 -2.80 13.94 6.85
C HIS A 66 -4.26 13.53 7.08
N SER A 67 -4.62 12.28 6.78
CA SER A 67 -5.98 11.79 6.95
C SER A 67 -6.28 11.54 8.43
N ASP A 68 -7.38 12.09 8.89
CA ASP A 68 -7.81 11.90 10.27
C ASP A 68 -8.20 10.44 10.56
N SER A 69 -7.73 9.91 11.67
CA SER A 69 -7.99 8.52 12.06
C SER A 69 -9.47 8.21 12.28
N PHE A 70 -10.30 9.23 12.59
CA PHE A 70 -11.74 9.02 12.76
C PHE A 70 -12.47 8.76 11.44
N ARG A 71 -11.83 8.95 10.27
CA ARG A 71 -12.39 8.56 8.97
C ARG A 71 -12.19 7.08 8.63
N LEU A 72 -11.36 6.35 9.36
CA LEU A 72 -11.12 4.93 9.09
C LEU A 72 -12.38 4.06 9.07
N PRO A 73 -13.39 4.25 9.95
CA PRO A 73 -14.65 3.51 9.87
C PRO A 73 -15.41 3.73 8.56
N GLU A 74 -15.38 4.95 8.00
CA GLU A 74 -16.01 5.25 6.71
C GLU A 74 -15.33 4.49 5.57
N LEU A 75 -13.99 4.39 5.61
CA LEU A 75 -13.21 3.64 4.63
C LEU A 75 -13.45 2.13 4.71
N LEU A 76 -13.83 1.63 5.88
CA LEU A 76 -14.13 0.23 6.10
C LEU A 76 -15.55 -0.15 5.61
N GLN A 77 -16.47 0.81 5.51
CA GLN A 77 -17.87 0.54 5.21
C GLN A 77 -18.11 -0.30 3.94
N PRO A 78 -17.46 -0.03 2.80
CA PRO A 78 -17.63 -0.88 1.61
C PRO A 78 -17.31 -2.35 1.85
N LEU A 79 -16.29 -2.65 2.69
CA LEU A 79 -15.93 -4.02 3.07
C LEU A 79 -17.02 -4.68 3.91
N LEU A 80 -17.63 -3.93 4.84
CA LEU A 80 -18.74 -4.40 5.67
C LEU A 80 -19.98 -4.67 4.83
N ASP A 81 -20.20 -3.90 3.77
CA ASP A 81 -21.28 -4.06 2.80
C ASP A 81 -21.05 -5.22 1.80
N GLY A 82 -19.92 -5.93 1.92
CA GLY A 82 -19.60 -7.09 1.10
C GLY A 82 -18.80 -6.80 -0.17
N ASN A 83 -18.35 -5.57 -0.37
CA ASN A 83 -17.54 -5.21 -1.52
C ASN A 83 -16.05 -5.49 -1.26
N ASN A 84 -15.36 -6.00 -2.27
CA ASN A 84 -13.91 -6.07 -2.24
C ASN A 84 -13.31 -4.68 -2.42
N VAL A 85 -12.27 -4.37 -1.66
CA VAL A 85 -11.57 -3.08 -1.69
C VAL A 85 -10.08 -3.31 -1.90
N ALA A 86 -9.42 -2.47 -2.70
CA ALA A 86 -7.97 -2.48 -2.82
C ALA A 86 -7.36 -1.22 -2.19
N LEU A 87 -6.36 -1.41 -1.32
CA LEU A 87 -5.54 -0.34 -0.75
C LEU A 87 -4.26 -0.20 -1.57
N MET A 88 -3.94 1.02 -2.01
CA MET A 88 -2.76 1.37 -2.82
C MET A 88 -2.01 2.54 -2.20
N SER A 89 -0.69 2.45 -2.14
CA SER A 89 0.22 3.59 -1.89
C SER A 89 0.72 4.20 -3.21
N GLU A 90 1.52 5.25 -3.13
CA GLU A 90 2.12 5.87 -4.33
C GLU A 90 3.21 5.00 -4.94
N ALA A 91 3.99 4.26 -4.11
CA ALA A 91 5.06 3.37 -4.58
C ALA A 91 5.29 2.20 -3.61
N GLY A 92 5.50 1.01 -4.12
CA GLY A 92 5.83 -0.18 -3.32
C GLY A 92 4.64 -0.84 -2.64
N CYS A 93 4.86 -1.40 -1.45
CA CYS A 93 3.87 -2.17 -0.70
C CYS A 93 3.09 -1.26 0.25
N PRO A 94 1.76 -1.15 0.11
CA PRO A 94 0.94 -0.32 0.99
C PRO A 94 1.01 -0.80 2.45
N ALA A 95 0.79 0.11 3.38
CA ALA A 95 0.84 -0.11 4.83
C ALA A 95 2.25 -0.41 5.40
N ILE A 96 3.31 -0.34 4.59
CA ILE A 96 4.71 -0.47 5.05
C ILE A 96 5.41 0.86 4.80
N ALA A 97 5.67 1.63 5.86
CA ALA A 97 6.15 3.01 5.80
C ALA A 97 5.23 3.97 5.01
N ASP A 98 4.01 3.55 4.76
CA ASP A 98 2.96 4.23 4.02
C ASP A 98 1.65 4.22 4.82
N PRO A 99 0.70 5.10 4.50
CA PRO A 99 -0.64 5.06 5.08
C PRO A 99 -1.31 3.71 4.86
N GLY A 100 -2.13 3.29 5.83
CA GLY A 100 -2.94 2.08 5.69
C GLY A 100 -2.79 1.05 6.81
N ALA A 101 -1.69 1.05 7.58
CA ALA A 101 -1.51 0.11 8.68
C ALA A 101 -2.67 0.14 9.69
N ALA A 102 -3.18 1.34 10.01
CA ALA A 102 -4.33 1.50 10.91
C ALA A 102 -5.63 0.93 10.30
N LEU A 103 -5.83 1.06 8.99
CA LEU A 103 -6.96 0.47 8.29
C LEU A 103 -6.88 -1.07 8.31
N VAL A 104 -5.69 -1.64 8.07
CA VAL A 104 -5.45 -3.08 8.18
C VAL A 104 -5.75 -3.59 9.59
N ALA A 105 -5.27 -2.88 10.61
CA ALA A 105 -5.56 -3.23 12.01
C ALA A 105 -7.07 -3.17 12.31
N LEU A 106 -7.78 -2.18 11.77
CA LEU A 106 -9.23 -2.07 11.91
C LEU A 106 -9.97 -3.19 11.17
N ALA A 107 -9.53 -3.55 9.95
CA ALA A 107 -10.08 -4.67 9.20
C ALA A 107 -9.97 -6.00 9.99
N HIS A 108 -8.82 -6.27 10.62
CA HIS A 108 -8.65 -7.43 11.48
C HIS A 108 -9.60 -7.42 12.70
N LYS A 109 -9.83 -6.27 13.35
CA LYS A 109 -10.80 -6.13 14.45
C LYS A 109 -12.23 -6.47 14.03
N HIS A 110 -12.57 -6.23 12.76
CA HIS A 110 -13.86 -6.57 12.18
C HIS A 110 -13.89 -7.93 11.47
N HIS A 111 -12.87 -8.77 11.67
CA HIS A 111 -12.75 -10.08 11.04
C HIS A 111 -12.85 -10.07 9.52
N ILE A 112 -12.42 -8.95 8.89
CA ILE A 112 -12.33 -8.81 7.45
C ILE A 112 -11.04 -9.47 6.98
N ALA A 113 -11.13 -10.31 5.95
CA ALA A 113 -9.97 -10.95 5.35
C ALA A 113 -9.08 -9.89 4.67
N VAL A 114 -7.78 -9.93 4.98
CA VAL A 114 -6.76 -9.08 4.35
C VAL A 114 -5.83 -9.95 3.53
N GLU A 115 -5.64 -9.60 2.26
CA GLU A 115 -4.80 -10.37 1.33
C GLU A 115 -3.73 -9.46 0.69
N PRO A 116 -2.45 -9.66 1.02
CA PRO A 116 -1.36 -8.98 0.35
C PRO A 116 -1.14 -9.59 -1.04
N LEU A 117 -0.91 -8.74 -2.04
CA LEU A 117 -0.50 -9.17 -3.36
C LEU A 117 1.02 -9.06 -3.51
N VAL A 118 1.59 -9.88 -4.39
CA VAL A 118 3.05 -9.89 -4.60
C VAL A 118 3.47 -8.63 -5.36
N GLY A 119 4.47 -7.93 -4.84
CA GLY A 119 4.98 -6.71 -5.46
C GLY A 119 6.34 -6.27 -4.96
N ALA A 120 6.85 -5.21 -5.57
CA ALA A 120 8.15 -4.66 -5.26
C ALA A 120 8.18 -3.98 -3.88
N SER A 121 9.31 -4.14 -3.18
CA SER A 121 9.59 -3.45 -1.92
C SER A 121 11.02 -2.89 -1.96
N SER A 122 11.15 -1.57 -1.87
CA SER A 122 12.46 -0.91 -1.82
C SER A 122 13.28 -1.34 -0.61
N ILE A 123 12.64 -1.66 0.51
CA ILE A 123 13.28 -2.13 1.73
C ILE A 123 13.96 -3.47 1.48
N VAL A 124 13.23 -4.43 0.92
CA VAL A 124 13.77 -5.76 0.62
C VAL A 124 14.84 -5.68 -0.48
N MET A 125 14.63 -4.87 -1.52
CA MET A 125 15.62 -4.68 -2.59
C MET A 125 16.90 -4.05 -2.07
N ALA A 126 16.83 -3.05 -1.19
CA ALA A 126 18.00 -2.47 -0.55
C ALA A 126 18.75 -3.51 0.31
N LEU A 127 18.05 -4.32 1.07
CA LEU A 127 18.64 -5.40 1.85
C LEU A 127 19.34 -6.43 0.95
N MET A 128 18.73 -6.82 -0.18
CA MET A 128 19.32 -7.78 -1.13
C MET A 128 20.67 -7.31 -1.68
N VAL A 129 20.81 -6.03 -2.01
CA VAL A 129 22.05 -5.49 -2.59
C VAL A 129 23.09 -5.09 -1.54
N SER A 130 22.70 -4.99 -0.26
CA SER A 130 23.62 -4.55 0.81
C SER A 130 24.64 -5.60 1.22
N GLY A 131 24.39 -6.88 0.95
CA GLY A 131 25.19 -7.99 1.49
C GLY A 131 25.02 -8.21 3.00
N ALA A 132 24.10 -7.50 3.65
CA ALA A 132 23.83 -7.65 5.09
C ALA A 132 23.05 -8.95 5.39
N ASN A 133 22.95 -9.28 6.68
CA ASN A 133 22.21 -10.47 7.11
C ASN A 133 20.70 -10.33 6.89
N GLY A 134 20.19 -10.96 5.84
CA GLY A 134 18.77 -10.95 5.48
C GLY A 134 17.82 -11.69 6.45
N GLN A 135 18.36 -12.45 7.41
CA GLN A 135 17.54 -13.15 8.42
C GLN A 135 17.31 -12.31 9.69
N LYS A 136 18.19 -11.33 9.94
CA LYS A 136 18.08 -10.42 11.10
C LYS A 136 18.42 -9.02 10.63
N PHE A 137 17.38 -8.21 10.40
CA PHE A 137 17.50 -6.80 10.07
C PHE A 137 16.36 -6.03 10.72
N THR A 138 16.54 -4.73 10.86
CA THR A 138 15.52 -3.84 11.41
C THR A 138 15.30 -2.69 10.44
N PHE A 139 14.04 -2.48 10.06
CA PHE A 139 13.62 -1.27 9.35
C PHE A 139 13.25 -0.20 10.37
N ASN A 140 14.03 0.87 10.43
CA ASN A 140 13.89 1.95 11.40
C ASN A 140 13.08 3.16 10.84
N GLY A 141 12.43 2.99 9.69
CA GLY A 141 11.77 4.09 8.99
C GLY A 141 12.74 4.94 8.17
N TYR A 142 12.24 6.07 7.69
CA TYR A 142 13.06 7.02 6.92
C TYR A 142 13.91 7.87 7.85
N LEU A 143 15.14 8.13 7.42
CA LEU A 143 16.01 9.07 8.10
C LEU A 143 15.52 10.52 7.86
N ALA A 144 15.76 11.40 8.84
CA ALA A 144 15.41 12.80 8.73
C ALA A 144 16.06 13.47 7.49
N ALA A 145 15.32 14.35 6.83
CA ALA A 145 15.83 15.07 5.66
C ALA A 145 16.94 16.05 6.04
N ASP A 146 16.87 16.69 7.22
CA ASP A 146 17.92 17.57 7.71
C ASP A 146 19.15 16.79 8.18
N ALA A 147 20.33 17.38 7.96
CA ALA A 147 21.60 16.70 8.17
C ALA A 147 21.92 16.41 9.64
N GLU A 148 21.50 17.29 10.56
CA GLU A 148 21.84 17.15 11.99
C GLU A 148 21.00 16.06 12.65
N ASN A 149 19.68 16.06 12.45
CA ASN A 149 18.79 15.02 12.96
C ASN A 149 19.13 13.67 12.34
N ARG A 150 19.46 13.60 11.04
CA ARG A 150 19.93 12.37 10.38
C ARG A 150 21.22 11.83 11.03
N LYS A 151 22.21 12.70 11.29
CA LYS A 151 23.46 12.31 11.97
C LYS A 151 23.21 11.79 13.38
N ASN A 152 22.31 12.43 14.12
CA ASN A 152 21.97 12.01 15.48
C ASN A 152 21.21 10.68 15.49
N ALA A 153 20.29 10.46 14.55
CA ALA A 153 19.59 9.20 14.38
C ALA A 153 20.59 8.05 14.07
N LEU A 154 21.51 8.26 13.13
CA LEU A 154 22.54 7.26 12.79
C LEU A 154 23.41 6.90 13.99
N LYS A 155 23.90 7.88 14.76
CA LYS A 155 24.67 7.64 15.99
C LYS A 155 23.89 6.83 17.04
N THR A 156 22.56 6.97 17.07
CA THR A 156 21.71 6.21 18.00
C THR A 156 21.54 4.77 17.55
N LEU A 157 21.48 4.53 16.23
CA LEU A 157 21.36 3.20 15.64
C LEU A 157 22.67 2.38 15.67
N GLU A 158 23.83 3.04 15.78
CA GLU A 158 25.14 2.40 15.87
C GLU A 158 25.46 1.82 17.26
N LYS A 159 24.65 2.12 18.28
CA LYS A 159 24.80 1.62 19.66
C LYS A 159 24.05 0.34 19.90
#